data_9cb450c447434846432b24b1122e19fa
#
_entry.id   9cb450c447434846432b24b1122e19fa
#
_cell.length_a   1.000
_cell.length_b   1.000
_cell.length_c   1.000
_cell.angle_alpha   90.00
_cell.angle_beta   90.00
_cell.angle_gamma   90.00
#
_symmetry.space_group_name_H-M   'P 1'
#
loop_
_entity.id
_entity.type
_entity.pdbx_description
1 polymer ?
#
loop_
_entity_poly.entity_id
_entity_poly.type
_entity_poly.pdbx_seq_one_letter_code
_entity_poly.pdbx_strand_id
1 'polypeptide(L)'
;VWPFQPEWVDRFGLSSLGSSQDALPQIQTDLRRTTLQQVGRRVSEQFRRYGLPITPYDLRHAWAVRTIHIGLPDTVAARMMGHSVAIHTRTYHHWITRRDQQQAVDAALARQQA
;
A
#
# COMPACT_ATOMS: atom_id res chain seq x y z
N VAL A 1 1.27 -0.97 -11.10
CA VAL A 1 1.81 -0.61 -9.78
C VAL A 1 2.93 0.40 -9.95
N TRP A 2 2.85 1.49 -9.20
CA TRP A 2 3.87 2.55 -9.26
C TRP A 2 4.69 2.52 -7.98
N PRO A 3 6.02 2.40 -8.04
CA PRO A 3 6.84 2.37 -6.83
C PRO A 3 6.86 3.75 -6.17
N PHE A 4 6.52 3.79 -4.90
CA PHE A 4 6.52 5.04 -4.12
C PHE A 4 7.95 5.55 -3.86
N GLN A 5 8.86 4.63 -3.65
CA GLN A 5 10.30 4.91 -3.50
C GLN A 5 11.07 4.00 -4.47
N PRO A 6 11.38 4.51 -5.69
CA PRO A 6 11.98 3.69 -6.75
C PRO A 6 13.29 3.01 -6.35
N GLU A 7 14.09 3.64 -5.48
CA GLU A 7 15.35 3.08 -5.01
C GLU A 7 15.18 1.76 -4.25
N TRP A 8 14.00 1.52 -3.68
CA TRP A 8 13.72 0.27 -2.99
C TRP A 8 13.55 -0.90 -3.95
N VAL A 9 13.15 -0.63 -5.20
CA VAL A 9 13.04 -1.66 -6.22
C VAL A 9 14.40 -2.33 -6.44
N ASP A 10 15.45 -1.52 -6.55
CA ASP A 10 16.81 -2.02 -6.73
C ASP A 10 17.37 -2.62 -5.43
N ARG A 11 17.19 -1.90 -4.32
CA ARG A 11 17.73 -2.30 -3.01
C ARG A 11 17.26 -3.69 -2.58
N PHE A 12 15.99 -3.98 -2.80
CA PHE A 12 15.39 -5.25 -2.39
C PHE A 12 15.24 -6.25 -3.54
N GLY A 13 15.76 -5.93 -4.73
CA GLY A 13 15.71 -6.83 -5.88
C GLY A 13 14.29 -7.17 -6.31
N LEU A 14 13.35 -6.23 -6.20
CA LEU A 14 11.93 -6.51 -6.42
C LEU A 14 11.64 -6.96 -7.85
N SER A 15 12.40 -6.45 -8.83
CA SER A 15 12.20 -6.81 -10.24
C SER A 15 12.53 -8.28 -10.54
N SER A 16 13.36 -8.92 -9.72
CA SER A 16 13.78 -10.31 -9.91
C SER A 16 12.98 -11.32 -9.08
N LEU A 17 12.05 -10.87 -8.22
CA LEU A 17 11.27 -11.76 -7.35
C LEU A 17 10.45 -12.78 -8.15
N GLY A 18 9.89 -12.38 -9.28
CA GLY A 18 9.07 -13.25 -10.11
C GLY A 18 9.86 -14.38 -10.80
N SER A 19 11.17 -14.24 -10.92
CA SER A 19 12.02 -15.24 -11.55
C SER A 19 12.71 -16.18 -10.54
N SER A 20 12.58 -15.90 -9.23
CA SER A 20 13.18 -16.70 -8.18
C SER A 20 12.10 -17.54 -7.49
N GLN A 21 12.21 -18.88 -7.58
CA GLN A 21 11.26 -19.78 -6.96
C GLN A 21 11.38 -19.80 -5.43
N ASP A 22 12.51 -19.39 -4.89
CA ASP A 22 12.80 -19.45 -3.45
C ASP A 22 12.48 -18.15 -2.73
N ALA A 23 12.23 -17.06 -3.47
CA ALA A 23 12.03 -15.74 -2.88
C ALA A 23 10.65 -15.57 -2.24
N LEU A 24 9.65 -16.30 -2.70
CA LEU A 24 8.26 -16.17 -2.24
C LEU A 24 7.73 -17.51 -1.76
N PRO A 25 6.84 -17.52 -0.77
CA PRO A 25 6.16 -18.74 -0.35
C PRO A 25 5.39 -19.39 -1.50
N GLN A 26 5.41 -20.71 -1.55
CA GLN A 26 4.66 -21.46 -2.55
C GLN A 26 3.22 -21.63 -2.07
N ILE A 27 2.30 -20.87 -2.68
CA ILE A 27 0.86 -20.96 -2.41
C ILE A 27 0.11 -21.13 -3.73
N GLN A 28 -1.05 -21.79 -3.66
CA GLN A 28 -1.89 -21.97 -4.84
C GLN A 28 -2.53 -20.64 -5.22
N THR A 29 -2.24 -20.14 -6.43
CA THR A 29 -2.80 -18.89 -6.98
C THR A 29 -3.62 -19.11 -8.25
N ASP A 30 -3.72 -20.35 -8.75
CA ASP A 30 -4.51 -20.66 -9.93
C ASP A 30 -6.00 -20.57 -9.61
N LEU A 31 -6.67 -19.54 -10.12
CA LEU A 31 -8.08 -19.29 -9.83
C LEU A 31 -9.04 -20.34 -10.39
N ARG A 32 -8.54 -21.28 -11.21
CA ARG A 32 -9.31 -22.47 -11.62
C ARG A 32 -9.38 -23.52 -10.51
N ARG A 33 -8.48 -23.47 -9.53
CA ARG A 33 -8.34 -24.43 -8.43
C ARG A 33 -8.63 -23.83 -7.07
N THR A 34 -8.65 -22.51 -6.96
CA THR A 34 -8.87 -21.80 -5.69
C THR A 34 -9.61 -20.48 -5.95
N THR A 35 -10.03 -19.81 -4.90
CA THR A 35 -10.70 -18.51 -4.98
C THR A 35 -9.77 -17.39 -4.52
N LEU A 36 -10.06 -16.15 -4.90
CA LEU A 36 -9.32 -14.99 -4.41
C LEU A 36 -9.35 -14.90 -2.88
N GLN A 37 -10.49 -15.22 -2.28
CA GLN A 37 -10.64 -15.24 -0.82
C GLN A 37 -9.69 -16.26 -0.17
N GLN A 38 -9.59 -17.44 -0.75
CA GLN A 38 -8.68 -18.49 -0.25
C GLN A 38 -7.20 -18.10 -0.44
N VAL A 39 -6.86 -17.43 -1.55
CA VAL A 39 -5.50 -16.92 -1.77
C VAL A 39 -5.16 -15.89 -0.69
N GLY A 40 -6.06 -14.94 -0.42
CA GLY A 40 -5.86 -13.94 0.63
C GLY A 40 -5.66 -14.57 2.00
N ARG A 41 -6.44 -15.60 2.31
CA ARG A 41 -6.31 -16.36 3.56
C ARG A 41 -4.94 -17.02 3.71
N ARG A 42 -4.45 -17.62 2.64
CA ARG A 42 -3.12 -18.26 2.64
C ARG A 42 -2.00 -17.26 2.81
N VAL A 43 -2.12 -16.07 2.21
CA VAL A 43 -1.15 -15.00 2.42
C VAL A 43 -1.14 -14.57 3.89
N SER A 44 -2.31 -14.38 4.49
CA SER A 44 -2.43 -14.03 5.91
C SER A 44 -1.84 -15.11 6.82
N GLU A 45 -2.01 -16.38 6.47
CA GLU A 45 -1.43 -17.51 7.21
C GLU A 45 0.10 -17.47 7.15
N GLN A 46 0.69 -17.08 6.01
CA GLN A 46 2.13 -16.92 5.89
C GLN A 46 2.66 -15.82 6.82
N PHE A 47 1.95 -14.72 6.97
CA PHE A 47 2.31 -13.67 7.92
C PHE A 47 2.37 -14.22 9.35
N ARG A 48 1.38 -15.02 9.76
CA ARG A 48 1.38 -15.66 11.08
C ARG A 48 2.51 -16.67 11.22
N ARG A 49 2.78 -17.46 10.17
CA ARG A 49 3.83 -18.47 10.16
C ARG A 49 5.22 -17.87 10.39
N TYR A 50 5.47 -16.68 9.82
CA TYR A 50 6.74 -15.97 10.01
C TYR A 50 6.77 -15.13 11.28
N GLY A 51 5.74 -15.21 12.12
CA GLY A 51 5.69 -14.48 13.37
C GLY A 51 5.53 -12.98 13.23
N LEU A 52 4.97 -12.51 12.12
CA LEU A 52 4.72 -11.09 11.91
C LEU A 52 3.49 -10.66 12.70
N PRO A 53 3.59 -9.59 13.54
CA PRO A 53 2.48 -9.14 14.39
C PRO A 53 1.44 -8.30 13.65
N ILE A 54 1.46 -8.32 12.33
CA ILE A 54 0.58 -7.54 11.46
C ILE A 54 -0.05 -8.43 10.40
N THR A 55 -1.15 -7.95 9.80
CA THR A 55 -1.77 -8.60 8.65
C THR A 55 -1.36 -7.87 7.37
N PRO A 56 -1.52 -8.50 6.18
CA PRO A 56 -1.31 -7.79 4.91
C PRO A 56 -2.17 -6.53 4.78
N TYR A 57 -3.38 -6.54 5.34
CA TYR A 57 -4.28 -5.39 5.29
C TYR A 57 -3.77 -4.22 6.12
N ASP A 58 -3.08 -4.49 7.22
CA ASP A 58 -2.44 -3.45 8.04
C ASP A 58 -1.40 -2.67 7.23
N LEU A 59 -0.66 -3.35 6.35
CA LEU A 59 0.31 -2.69 5.47
C LEU A 59 -0.38 -1.73 4.51
N ARG A 60 -1.52 -2.13 3.96
CA ARG A 60 -2.32 -1.31 3.07
C ARG A 60 -2.82 -0.04 3.78
N HIS A 61 -3.35 -0.19 4.98
CA HIS A 61 -3.80 0.94 5.79
C HIS A 61 -2.66 1.86 6.19
N ALA A 62 -1.52 1.30 6.60
CA ALA A 62 -0.35 2.08 6.98
C ALA A 62 0.15 2.94 5.82
N TRP A 63 0.16 2.39 4.61
CA TRP A 63 0.54 3.14 3.42
C TRP A 63 -0.42 4.32 3.17
N ALA A 64 -1.72 4.06 3.23
CA ALA A 64 -2.74 5.09 3.02
C ALA A 64 -2.62 6.23 4.04
N VAL A 65 -2.49 5.90 5.32
CA VAL A 65 -2.35 6.88 6.40
C VAL A 65 -1.07 7.70 6.21
N ARG A 66 0.03 7.04 5.84
CA ARG A 66 1.29 7.74 5.55
C ARG A 66 1.14 8.74 4.41
N THR A 67 0.43 8.41 3.33
CA THR A 67 0.23 9.34 2.21
C THR A 67 -0.53 10.58 2.64
N ILE A 68 -1.47 10.45 3.56
CA ILE A 68 -2.21 11.57 4.12
C ILE A 68 -1.27 12.49 4.90
N HIS A 69 -0.42 11.92 5.75
CA HIS A 69 0.51 12.69 6.57
C HIS A 69 1.56 13.44 5.76
N ILE A 70 2.06 12.84 4.67
CA ILE A 70 3.05 13.50 3.81
C ILE A 70 2.44 14.43 2.77
N GLY A 71 1.10 14.52 2.71
CA GLY A 71 0.40 15.45 1.84
C GLY A 71 0.25 15.01 0.40
N LEU A 72 0.32 13.69 0.12
CA LEU A 72 0.00 13.19 -1.22
C LEU A 72 -1.48 13.45 -1.52
N PRO A 73 -1.83 14.01 -2.69
CA PRO A 73 -3.24 14.25 -3.02
C PRO A 73 -4.07 12.97 -2.93
N ASP A 74 -5.27 13.07 -2.37
CA ASP A 74 -6.14 11.92 -2.13
C ASP A 74 -6.54 11.23 -3.44
N THR A 75 -6.67 11.98 -4.53
CA THR A 75 -6.96 11.42 -5.87
C THR A 75 -5.83 10.52 -6.37
N VAL A 76 -4.58 10.94 -6.15
CA VAL A 76 -3.40 10.17 -6.54
C VAL A 76 -3.28 8.92 -5.67
N ALA A 77 -3.41 9.09 -4.34
CA ALA A 77 -3.34 7.96 -3.40
C ALA A 77 -4.40 6.90 -3.71
N ALA A 78 -5.65 7.32 -3.96
CA ALA A 78 -6.73 6.41 -4.33
C ALA A 78 -6.40 5.62 -5.60
N ARG A 79 -5.89 6.29 -6.61
CA ARG A 79 -5.50 5.64 -7.87
C ARG A 79 -4.39 4.62 -7.65
N MET A 80 -3.38 4.96 -6.88
CA MET A 80 -2.27 4.04 -6.56
C MET A 80 -2.75 2.82 -5.78
N MET A 81 -3.77 2.97 -4.94
CA MET A 81 -4.36 1.87 -4.19
C MET A 81 -5.36 1.04 -5.00
N GLY A 82 -5.76 1.51 -6.17
CA GLY A 82 -6.70 0.79 -7.03
C GLY A 82 -8.15 0.92 -6.63
N HIS A 83 -8.53 2.00 -5.93
CA HIS A 83 -9.94 2.25 -5.61
C HIS A 83 -10.34 3.69 -5.97
N SER A 84 -11.66 3.97 -5.97
CA SER A 84 -12.18 5.30 -6.29
C SER A 84 -11.85 6.30 -5.19
N VAL A 85 -11.83 7.59 -5.54
CA VAL A 85 -11.63 8.67 -4.57
C VAL A 85 -12.73 8.65 -3.50
N ALA A 86 -13.98 8.35 -3.90
CA ALA A 86 -15.10 8.27 -2.95
C ALA A 86 -14.88 7.19 -1.89
N ILE A 87 -14.44 6.00 -2.31
CA ILE A 87 -14.15 4.90 -1.38
C ILE A 87 -12.95 5.25 -0.50
N HIS A 88 -11.90 5.81 -1.09
CA HIS A 88 -10.70 6.21 -0.36
C HIS A 88 -11.03 7.25 0.71
N THR A 89 -11.76 8.30 0.36
CA THR A 89 -12.15 9.36 1.29
C THR A 89 -13.03 8.82 2.41
N ARG A 90 -13.98 7.94 2.11
CA ARG A 90 -14.86 7.33 3.12
C ARG A 90 -14.07 6.45 4.09
N THR A 91 -13.17 5.64 3.57
CA THR A 91 -12.39 4.69 4.38
C THR A 91 -11.41 5.43 5.30
N TYR A 92 -10.77 6.49 4.80
CA TYR A 92 -9.72 7.21 5.52
C TYR A 92 -10.15 8.60 5.99
N HIS A 93 -11.47 8.86 6.04
CA HIS A 93 -12.07 10.14 6.43
C HIS A 93 -11.48 10.68 7.74
N HIS A 94 -11.34 9.83 8.74
CA HIS A 94 -10.84 10.20 10.06
C HIS A 94 -9.44 10.85 9.98
N TRP A 95 -8.53 10.27 9.20
CA TRP A 95 -7.17 10.80 9.04
C TRP A 95 -7.13 12.02 8.14
N ILE A 96 -7.95 12.04 7.09
CA ILE A 96 -8.03 13.17 6.14
C ILE A 96 -8.54 14.42 6.86
N THR A 97 -9.58 14.30 7.67
CA THR A 97 -10.18 15.44 8.39
C THR A 97 -9.29 15.95 9.52
N ARG A 98 -8.39 15.12 10.03
CA ARG A 98 -7.42 15.53 11.05
C ARG A 98 -6.19 16.21 10.49
N ARG A 99 -6.04 16.19 9.17
CA ARG A 99 -4.90 16.83 8.53
C ARG A 99 -4.94 18.32 8.80
N ASP A 100 -3.83 18.85 9.36
CA ASP A 100 -3.71 20.27 9.65
C ASP A 100 -3.75 21.08 8.36
N GLN A 101 -4.67 22.04 8.26
CA GLN A 101 -4.81 22.91 7.10
C GLN A 101 -3.53 23.72 6.85
N GLN A 102 -2.91 24.23 7.92
CA GLN A 102 -1.68 25.00 7.80
C GLN A 102 -0.55 24.14 7.24
N GLN A 103 -0.44 22.90 7.72
CA GLN A 103 0.57 21.96 7.21
C GLN A 103 0.37 21.69 5.72
N ALA A 104 -0.87 21.52 5.28
CA ALA A 104 -1.20 21.29 3.87
C ALA A 104 -0.84 22.52 3.01
N VAL A 105 -1.14 23.71 3.50
CA VAL A 105 -0.80 24.97 2.81
C VAL A 105 0.72 25.13 2.73
N ASP A 106 1.42 24.90 3.81
CA ASP A 106 2.88 25.03 3.87
C ASP A 106 3.55 24.07 2.90
N ALA A 107 3.07 22.82 2.82
CA ALA A 107 3.58 21.84 1.89
C ALA A 107 3.33 22.24 0.42
N ALA A 108 2.17 22.80 0.12
CA ALA A 108 1.83 23.28 -1.22
C ALA A 108 2.73 24.46 -1.63
N LEU A 109 2.95 25.40 -0.71
CA LEU A 109 3.82 26.56 -0.96
C LEU A 109 5.28 26.12 -1.14
N ALA A 110 5.76 25.16 -0.36
CA ALA A 110 7.11 24.64 -0.50
C ALA A 110 7.32 24.02 -1.88
N ARG A 111 6.33 23.30 -2.40
CA ARG A 111 6.38 22.74 -3.76
C ARG A 111 6.43 23.81 -4.84
N GLN A 112 5.72 24.91 -4.63
CA GLN A 112 5.70 26.04 -5.57
C GLN A 112 7.06 26.73 -5.65
N GLN A 113 7.80 26.75 -4.53
CA GLN A 113 9.10 27.40 -4.43
C GLN A 113 10.26 26.52 -4.91
N ALA A 114 10.02 25.24 -5.10
CA ALA A 114 11.04 24.25 -5.50
C ALA A 114 11.47 24.40 -6.97
#